data_9a4e2987b2b0e91b64a78f4e1aaa072a
#
_entry.id   9a4e2987b2b0e91b64a78f4e1aaa072a
#
_cell.length_a   1.000
_cell.length_b   1.000
_cell.length_c   1.000
_cell.angle_alpha   90.00
_cell.angle_beta   90.00
_cell.angle_gamma   90.00
#
_symmetry.space_group_name_H-M   'P 1'
#
loop_
_entity.id
_entity.type
_entity.pdbx_description
1 polymer ?
#
loop_
_entity_poly.entity_id
_entity_poly.type
_entity_poly.pdbx_seq_one_letter_code
_entity_poly.pdbx_strand_id
1 'polypeptide(L)'
;RLRATAKADSAAAAEDMLVPVVRKVTDYLGDVVYGVDVPNLETVCMTHLKEKGWTFATAESCTGGQIAARITALSGASSVYRGGVVSYWTSVKAEVLGVSQTLLDQYGAVSEECARSMAENARRITGADIGLSVTGVAGPDPDERNNPVGLVYVGLASPDGTWCRKLELGKRRRDRIQDLAANHAYDMLRRCLTGLP
;
A
#
# COMPACT_ATOMS: atom_id res chain seq x y z
N ARG A 1 -15.18 1.33 -5.07
CA ARG A 1 -15.81 2.66 -5.00
C ARG A 1 -17.33 2.50 -5.06
N LEU A 2 -18.06 3.13 -4.15
CA LEU A 2 -19.51 3.26 -4.18
C LEU A 2 -19.87 4.66 -4.67
N ARG A 3 -21.00 4.79 -5.34
CA ARG A 3 -21.56 6.07 -5.80
C ARG A 3 -23.02 6.14 -5.40
N ALA A 4 -23.39 7.20 -4.68
CA ALA A 4 -24.78 7.58 -4.47
C ALA A 4 -25.13 8.74 -5.42
N THR A 5 -26.35 8.76 -5.94
CA THR A 5 -26.82 9.81 -6.84
C THR A 5 -28.23 10.22 -6.43
N ALA A 6 -28.46 11.52 -6.30
CA ALA A 6 -29.79 12.09 -6.06
C ALA A 6 -30.19 13.03 -7.21
N LYS A 7 -31.50 13.17 -7.41
CA LYS A 7 -32.09 14.16 -8.34
C LYS A 7 -33.12 14.97 -7.55
N ALA A 8 -32.98 16.28 -7.57
CA ALA A 8 -33.85 17.24 -6.88
C ALA A 8 -33.89 18.56 -7.67
N ASP A 9 -34.76 19.49 -7.25
CA ASP A 9 -34.94 20.78 -7.91
C ASP A 9 -33.78 21.77 -7.64
N SER A 10 -32.92 21.47 -6.66
CA SER A 10 -31.73 22.25 -6.37
C SER A 10 -30.57 21.35 -5.89
N ALA A 11 -29.35 21.86 -6.02
CA ALA A 11 -28.16 21.17 -5.51
C ALA A 11 -28.23 20.93 -4.00
N ALA A 12 -28.72 21.90 -3.23
CA ALA A 12 -28.90 21.77 -1.77
C ALA A 12 -29.89 20.66 -1.41
N ALA A 13 -31.04 20.60 -2.09
CA ALA A 13 -32.01 19.54 -1.85
C ALA A 13 -31.48 18.16 -2.25
N ALA A 14 -30.66 18.05 -3.30
CA ALA A 14 -30.00 16.81 -3.67
C ALA A 14 -28.97 16.37 -2.61
N GLU A 15 -28.20 17.31 -2.07
CA GLU A 15 -27.23 17.07 -0.99
C GLU A 15 -27.93 16.57 0.27
N ASP A 16 -29.01 17.21 0.70
CA ASP A 16 -29.81 16.81 1.84
C ASP A 16 -30.35 15.37 1.73
N MET A 17 -30.65 14.92 0.49
CA MET A 17 -31.04 13.53 0.23
C MET A 17 -29.85 12.55 0.33
N LEU A 18 -28.65 12.97 -0.04
CA LEU A 18 -27.45 12.11 -0.03
C LEU A 18 -26.86 11.92 1.37
N VAL A 19 -26.87 12.96 2.21
CA VAL A 19 -26.28 12.91 3.57
C VAL A 19 -26.69 11.69 4.38
N PRO A 20 -27.98 11.35 4.56
CA PRO A 20 -28.39 10.19 5.35
C PRO A 20 -28.00 8.86 4.71
N VAL A 21 -27.93 8.79 3.37
CA VAL A 21 -27.52 7.59 2.65
C VAL A 21 -26.03 7.35 2.82
N VAL A 22 -25.21 8.38 2.63
CA VAL A 22 -23.75 8.33 2.82
C VAL A 22 -23.44 7.92 4.26
N ARG A 23 -24.08 8.56 5.24
CA ARG A 23 -23.90 8.22 6.66
C ARG A 23 -24.22 6.74 6.93
N LYS A 24 -25.37 6.24 6.47
CA LYS A 24 -25.74 4.84 6.64
C LYS A 24 -24.73 3.88 6.03
N VAL A 25 -24.18 4.20 4.85
CA VAL A 25 -23.16 3.39 4.18
C VAL A 25 -21.84 3.44 4.95
N THR A 26 -21.39 4.61 5.40
CA THR A 26 -20.16 4.75 6.18
C THR A 26 -20.27 4.05 7.53
N ASP A 27 -21.39 4.17 8.23
CA ASP A 27 -21.62 3.48 9.50
C ASP A 27 -21.63 1.95 9.33
N TYR A 28 -22.18 1.44 8.23
CA TYR A 28 -22.22 0.00 7.95
C TYR A 28 -20.86 -0.58 7.56
N LEU A 29 -20.07 0.14 6.75
CA LEU A 29 -18.78 -0.31 6.25
C LEU A 29 -17.61 0.01 7.20
N GLY A 30 -17.81 0.95 8.12
CA GLY A 30 -16.80 1.33 9.12
C GLY A 30 -15.49 1.78 8.48
N ASP A 31 -14.39 1.30 9.01
CA ASP A 31 -13.02 1.69 8.65
C ASP A 31 -12.57 1.26 7.23
N VAL A 32 -13.38 0.49 6.53
CA VAL A 32 -13.17 0.19 5.09
C VAL A 32 -13.39 1.45 4.24
N VAL A 33 -14.21 2.39 4.73
CA VAL A 33 -14.41 3.68 4.07
C VAL A 33 -13.25 4.60 4.38
N TYR A 34 -12.37 4.80 3.41
CA TYR A 34 -11.19 5.65 3.57
C TYR A 34 -11.47 7.14 3.35
N GLY A 35 -12.66 7.50 2.86
CA GLY A 35 -13.08 8.88 2.66
C GLY A 35 -14.35 8.98 1.82
N VAL A 36 -15.02 10.14 1.95
CA VAL A 36 -16.18 10.54 1.15
C VAL A 36 -15.72 11.68 0.22
N ASP A 37 -16.10 11.62 -1.05
CA ASP A 37 -15.74 12.59 -2.09
C ASP A 37 -14.24 12.85 -2.26
N VAL A 38 -13.42 11.86 -1.90
CA VAL A 38 -11.97 11.90 -2.11
C VAL A 38 -11.60 11.24 -3.44
N PRO A 39 -10.57 11.75 -4.15
CA PRO A 39 -10.19 11.23 -5.47
C PRO A 39 -9.75 9.76 -5.42
N ASN A 40 -8.86 9.44 -4.50
CA ASN A 40 -8.25 8.12 -4.33
C ASN A 40 -7.60 7.96 -2.96
N LEU A 41 -7.13 6.76 -2.67
CA LEU A 41 -6.52 6.39 -1.39
C LEU A 41 -5.15 7.06 -1.21
N GLU A 42 -4.39 7.27 -2.29
CA GLU A 42 -3.11 7.94 -2.27
C GLU A 42 -3.22 9.39 -1.79
N THR A 43 -4.26 10.10 -2.24
CA THR A 43 -4.54 11.48 -1.78
C THR A 43 -4.83 11.50 -0.28
N VAL A 44 -5.60 10.54 0.23
CA VAL A 44 -5.88 10.41 1.67
C VAL A 44 -4.59 10.16 2.44
N CYS A 45 -3.75 9.23 1.99
CA CYS A 45 -2.46 8.97 2.62
C CYS A 45 -1.56 10.21 2.61
N MET A 46 -1.50 10.93 1.48
CA MET A 46 -0.70 12.15 1.36
C MET A 46 -1.16 13.24 2.34
N THR A 47 -2.47 13.40 2.52
CA THR A 47 -3.04 14.36 3.48
C THR A 47 -2.60 14.02 4.90
N HIS A 48 -2.80 12.76 5.33
CA HIS A 48 -2.41 12.35 6.68
C HIS A 48 -0.89 12.40 6.93
N LEU A 49 -0.07 12.09 5.92
CA LEU A 49 1.38 12.25 6.01
C LEU A 49 1.77 13.71 6.26
N LYS A 50 1.17 14.64 5.50
CA LYS A 50 1.39 16.09 5.69
C LYS A 50 0.95 16.58 7.06
N GLU A 51 -0.22 16.15 7.53
CA GLU A 51 -0.75 16.51 8.85
C GLU A 51 0.17 16.04 9.99
N LYS A 52 0.77 14.84 9.86
CA LYS A 52 1.74 14.31 10.82
C LYS A 52 3.16 14.89 10.65
N GLY A 53 3.46 15.56 9.54
CA GLY A 53 4.82 15.94 9.18
C GLY A 53 5.72 14.74 8.86
N TRP A 54 5.14 13.62 8.45
CA TRP A 54 5.83 12.37 8.19
C TRP A 54 6.07 12.15 6.70
N THR A 55 7.14 11.40 6.42
CA THR A 55 7.53 10.98 5.09
C THR A 55 7.50 9.46 4.97
N PHE A 56 7.36 8.94 3.75
CA PHE A 56 7.47 7.51 3.51
C PHE A 56 8.36 7.18 2.31
N ALA A 57 8.82 5.94 2.28
CA ALA A 57 9.58 5.35 1.19
C ALA A 57 9.05 3.97 0.83
N THR A 58 9.37 3.49 -0.37
CA THR A 58 8.90 2.20 -0.87
C THR A 58 10.02 1.22 -1.18
N ALA A 59 9.75 -0.08 -0.96
CA ALA A 59 10.51 -1.19 -1.50
C ALA A 59 9.56 -2.12 -2.26
N GLU A 60 9.65 -2.09 -3.59
CA GLU A 60 8.70 -2.77 -4.45
C GLU A 60 9.33 -3.95 -5.17
N SER A 61 8.63 -5.08 -5.23
CA SER A 61 9.01 -6.23 -6.04
C SER A 61 7.93 -6.51 -7.09
N CYS A 62 6.92 -7.29 -6.78
CA CYS A 62 5.90 -7.68 -7.77
C CYS A 62 5.05 -6.51 -8.30
N THR A 63 4.98 -5.37 -7.60
CA THR A 63 4.30 -4.15 -8.05
C THR A 63 5.11 -3.32 -9.04
N GLY A 64 6.44 -3.54 -9.12
CA GLY A 64 7.29 -2.98 -10.17
C GLY A 64 7.41 -1.45 -10.20
N GLY A 65 7.21 -0.76 -9.07
CA GLY A 65 7.24 0.70 -8.97
C GLY A 65 5.84 1.34 -9.03
N GLN A 66 4.77 0.56 -9.03
CA GLN A 66 3.41 1.07 -9.15
C GLN A 66 2.99 1.93 -7.94
N ILE A 67 3.46 1.59 -6.73
CA ILE A 67 3.18 2.40 -5.54
C ILE A 67 3.86 3.76 -5.67
N ALA A 68 5.15 3.78 -6.03
CA ALA A 68 5.89 5.00 -6.28
C ALA A 68 5.27 5.86 -7.38
N ALA A 69 4.87 5.24 -8.50
CA ALA A 69 4.23 5.94 -9.61
C ALA A 69 2.90 6.60 -9.22
N ARG A 70 2.08 5.93 -8.41
CA ARG A 70 0.77 6.44 -7.97
C ARG A 70 0.89 7.64 -7.05
N ILE A 71 1.83 7.66 -6.11
CA ILE A 71 2.02 8.83 -5.23
C ILE A 71 2.66 9.99 -5.98
N THR A 72 3.65 9.71 -6.84
CA THR A 72 4.36 10.76 -7.59
C THR A 72 3.51 11.41 -8.69
N ALA A 73 2.40 10.79 -9.07
CA ALA A 73 1.39 11.40 -9.94
C ALA A 73 0.62 12.54 -9.25
N LEU A 74 0.70 12.67 -7.92
CA LEU A 74 0.05 13.73 -7.16
C LEU A 74 0.97 14.94 -7.03
N SER A 75 0.42 16.14 -7.29
CA SER A 75 1.15 17.38 -7.07
C SER A 75 1.54 17.53 -5.59
N GLY A 76 2.80 17.88 -5.34
CA GLY A 76 3.34 18.04 -4.00
C GLY A 76 3.76 16.72 -3.31
N ALA A 77 3.85 15.61 -4.04
CA ALA A 77 4.31 14.33 -3.52
C ALA A 77 5.70 14.40 -2.88
N SER A 78 6.60 15.26 -3.37
CA SER A 78 7.95 15.43 -2.83
C SER A 78 8.01 15.89 -1.38
N SER A 79 6.91 16.42 -0.84
CA SER A 79 6.83 16.80 0.58
C SER A 79 6.64 15.59 1.51
N VAL A 80 6.21 14.43 0.99
CA VAL A 80 5.90 13.25 1.78
C VAL A 80 6.59 11.97 1.30
N TYR A 81 7.02 11.91 0.04
CA TYR A 81 7.65 10.73 -0.54
C TYR A 81 9.14 10.94 -0.74
N ARG A 82 9.97 10.16 -0.04
CA ARG A 82 11.44 10.23 -0.10
C ARG A 82 12.04 9.52 -1.30
N GLY A 83 11.32 8.56 -1.88
CA GLY A 83 11.78 7.70 -2.94
C GLY A 83 11.61 6.23 -2.62
N GLY A 84 12.21 5.35 -3.41
CA GLY A 84 12.09 3.92 -3.20
C GLY A 84 13.01 3.09 -4.06
N VAL A 85 13.04 1.79 -3.79
CA VAL A 85 13.82 0.79 -4.53
C VAL A 85 12.86 -0.21 -5.16
N VAL A 86 12.94 -0.38 -6.48
CA VAL A 86 12.31 -1.49 -7.19
C VAL A 86 13.29 -2.67 -7.16
N SER A 87 13.20 -3.49 -6.11
CA SER A 87 14.06 -4.66 -5.88
C SER A 87 13.45 -5.91 -6.50
N TYR A 88 13.39 -5.92 -7.83
CA TYR A 88 12.68 -6.98 -8.58
C TYR A 88 13.40 -8.32 -8.52
N TRP A 89 14.73 -8.31 -8.67
CA TRP A 89 15.57 -9.48 -8.51
C TRP A 89 15.94 -9.69 -7.03
N THR A 90 16.16 -10.97 -6.66
CA THR A 90 16.56 -11.33 -5.28
C THR A 90 17.92 -10.72 -4.91
N SER A 91 18.88 -10.68 -5.85
CA SER A 91 20.17 -10.02 -5.64
C SER A 91 20.03 -8.51 -5.34
N VAL A 92 19.10 -7.82 -6.01
CA VAL A 92 18.84 -6.39 -5.73
C VAL A 92 18.23 -6.18 -4.32
N LYS A 93 17.46 -7.16 -3.83
CA LYS A 93 16.99 -7.12 -2.43
C LYS A 93 18.16 -7.15 -1.44
N ALA A 94 19.16 -7.98 -1.72
CA ALA A 94 20.34 -8.10 -0.87
C ALA A 94 21.30 -6.92 -1.04
N GLU A 95 21.77 -6.69 -2.27
CA GLU A 95 22.88 -5.80 -2.58
C GLU A 95 22.53 -4.30 -2.50
N VAL A 96 21.31 -3.93 -2.90
CA VAL A 96 20.86 -2.54 -2.97
C VAL A 96 20.00 -2.19 -1.78
N LEU A 97 18.98 -3.02 -1.49
CA LEU A 97 18.05 -2.74 -0.39
C LEU A 97 18.60 -3.20 0.97
N GLY A 98 19.56 -4.13 0.99
CA GLY A 98 20.23 -4.59 2.21
C GLY A 98 19.45 -5.64 3.00
N VAL A 99 18.59 -6.41 2.33
CA VAL A 99 17.97 -7.61 2.94
C VAL A 99 19.05 -8.66 3.12
N SER A 100 19.14 -9.27 4.31
CA SER A 100 20.14 -10.29 4.61
C SER A 100 20.04 -11.49 3.65
N GLN A 101 21.17 -11.90 3.08
CA GLN A 101 21.23 -13.10 2.23
C GLN A 101 20.79 -14.35 3.00
N THR A 102 21.19 -14.50 4.27
CA THR A 102 20.75 -15.59 5.14
C THR A 102 19.23 -15.64 5.29
N LEU A 103 18.58 -14.48 5.42
CA LEU A 103 17.11 -14.38 5.46
C LEU A 103 16.48 -14.85 4.14
N LEU A 104 17.05 -14.39 3.01
CA LEU A 104 16.57 -14.78 1.69
C LEU A 104 16.73 -16.27 1.42
N ASP A 105 17.84 -16.86 1.83
CA ASP A 105 18.12 -18.29 1.69
C ASP A 105 17.15 -19.13 2.52
N GLN A 106 16.89 -18.70 3.74
CA GLN A 106 16.02 -19.42 4.69
C GLN A 106 14.53 -19.28 4.33
N TYR A 107 14.03 -18.07 4.18
CA TYR A 107 12.60 -17.78 4.03
C TYR A 107 12.17 -17.51 2.59
N GLY A 108 13.10 -17.14 1.72
CA GLY A 108 12.81 -16.77 0.34
C GLY A 108 12.43 -15.29 0.17
N ALA A 109 12.37 -14.88 -1.10
CA ALA A 109 12.04 -13.52 -1.48
C ALA A 109 10.54 -13.19 -1.28
N VAL A 110 9.68 -14.20 -1.27
CA VAL A 110 8.22 -14.07 -1.05
C VAL A 110 7.89 -14.65 0.32
N SER A 111 8.10 -13.85 1.36
CA SER A 111 7.88 -14.23 2.76
C SER A 111 7.56 -13.01 3.61
N GLU A 112 7.01 -13.24 4.80
CA GLU A 112 6.75 -12.19 5.78
C GLU A 112 8.06 -11.54 6.24
N GLU A 113 9.08 -12.35 6.50
CA GLU A 113 10.39 -11.91 6.96
C GLU A 113 11.06 -11.01 5.91
N CYS A 114 10.97 -11.38 4.64
CA CYS A 114 11.49 -10.57 3.55
C CYS A 114 10.72 -9.23 3.44
N ALA A 115 9.38 -9.25 3.51
CA ALA A 115 8.58 -8.04 3.44
C ALA A 115 8.89 -7.07 4.60
N ARG A 116 9.01 -7.57 5.84
CA ARG A 116 9.40 -6.77 7.01
C ARG A 116 10.78 -6.15 6.81
N SER A 117 11.77 -6.95 6.45
CA SER A 117 13.14 -6.48 6.21
C SER A 117 13.20 -5.46 5.07
N MET A 118 12.45 -5.66 3.98
CA MET A 118 12.35 -4.69 2.88
C MET A 118 11.79 -3.34 3.36
N ALA A 119 10.75 -3.35 4.20
CA ALA A 119 10.15 -2.12 4.74
C ALA A 119 11.11 -1.38 5.67
N GLU A 120 11.76 -2.08 6.59
CA GLU A 120 12.76 -1.53 7.51
C GLU A 120 13.94 -0.91 6.76
N ASN A 121 14.45 -1.61 5.76
CA ASN A 121 15.57 -1.13 4.97
C ASN A 121 15.19 0.06 4.07
N ALA A 122 13.99 0.08 3.45
CA ALA A 122 13.51 1.24 2.72
C ALA A 122 13.47 2.48 3.61
N ARG A 123 12.93 2.34 4.83
CA ARG A 123 12.91 3.40 5.85
C ARG A 123 14.33 3.87 6.19
N ARG A 124 15.23 2.94 6.47
CA ARG A 124 16.60 3.21 6.89
C ARG A 124 17.43 3.94 5.83
N ILE A 125 17.43 3.43 4.59
CA ILE A 125 18.31 3.99 3.52
C ILE A 125 17.84 5.35 3.00
N THR A 126 16.54 5.65 3.13
CA THR A 126 15.98 6.93 2.69
C THR A 126 15.83 7.96 3.81
N GLY A 127 15.96 7.56 5.06
CA GLY A 127 15.67 8.39 6.21
C GLY A 127 14.20 8.80 6.32
N ALA A 128 13.29 8.01 5.75
CA ALA A 128 11.86 8.23 5.87
C ALA A 128 11.31 7.82 7.24
N ASP A 129 10.17 8.36 7.65
CA ASP A 129 9.48 7.97 8.88
C ASP A 129 8.80 6.63 8.73
N ILE A 130 8.32 6.30 7.52
CA ILE A 130 7.68 5.03 7.19
C ILE A 130 8.38 4.37 6.00
N GLY A 131 8.67 3.07 6.12
CA GLY A 131 9.01 2.19 5.00
C GLY A 131 7.82 1.31 4.66
N LEU A 132 7.44 1.26 3.38
CA LEU A 132 6.35 0.44 2.85
C LEU A 132 6.91 -0.53 1.83
N SER A 133 6.64 -1.82 1.98
CA SER A 133 7.18 -2.83 1.06
C SER A 133 6.10 -3.74 0.49
N VAL A 134 6.36 -4.28 -0.69
CA VAL A 134 5.54 -5.32 -1.31
C VAL A 134 6.42 -6.35 -1.98
N THR A 135 6.24 -7.62 -1.62
CA THR A 135 6.82 -8.77 -2.31
C THR A 135 5.76 -9.85 -2.55
N GLY A 136 5.84 -10.60 -3.65
CA GLY A 136 4.81 -11.59 -3.95
C GLY A 136 4.90 -12.16 -5.36
N VAL A 137 3.97 -13.07 -5.65
CA VAL A 137 3.86 -13.78 -6.94
C VAL A 137 2.69 -13.19 -7.74
N ALA A 138 3.03 -12.35 -8.74
CA ALA A 138 2.02 -11.75 -9.61
C ALA A 138 1.56 -12.68 -10.76
N GLY A 139 2.28 -13.80 -10.98
CA GLY A 139 1.97 -14.76 -12.02
C GLY A 139 2.54 -14.39 -13.41
N PRO A 140 2.26 -15.20 -14.45
CA PRO A 140 1.21 -16.25 -14.50
C PRO A 140 1.54 -17.55 -13.76
N ASP A 141 2.80 -17.83 -13.49
CA ASP A 141 3.28 -19.07 -12.87
C ASP A 141 3.68 -18.85 -11.42
N PRO A 142 3.71 -19.91 -10.58
CA PRO A 142 4.31 -19.89 -9.26
C PRO A 142 5.78 -19.44 -9.32
N ASP A 143 6.31 -19.03 -8.17
CA ASP A 143 7.74 -18.73 -8.07
C ASP A 143 8.61 -20.01 -7.93
N GLU A 144 9.92 -19.84 -7.84
CA GLU A 144 10.91 -20.93 -7.73
C GLU A 144 10.72 -21.81 -6.47
N ARG A 145 10.02 -21.31 -5.45
CA ARG A 145 9.67 -22.04 -4.22
C ARG A 145 8.25 -22.59 -4.24
N ASN A 146 7.58 -22.61 -5.39
CA ASN A 146 6.21 -23.02 -5.58
C ASN A 146 5.18 -22.21 -4.79
N ASN A 147 5.49 -20.97 -4.42
CA ASN A 147 4.51 -20.07 -3.88
C ASN A 147 3.41 -19.78 -4.92
N PRO A 148 2.12 -19.87 -4.54
CA PRO A 148 1.04 -19.75 -5.51
C PRO A 148 0.90 -18.32 -6.05
N VAL A 149 0.43 -18.20 -7.28
CA VAL A 149 0.04 -16.91 -7.87
C VAL A 149 -1.00 -16.22 -6.99
N GLY A 150 -0.77 -14.95 -6.69
CA GLY A 150 -1.61 -14.15 -5.82
C GLY A 150 -1.21 -14.17 -4.35
N LEU A 151 -0.18 -14.92 -3.96
CA LEU A 151 0.44 -14.76 -2.65
C LEU A 151 1.27 -13.47 -2.65
N VAL A 152 0.93 -12.55 -1.76
CA VAL A 152 1.62 -11.26 -1.62
C VAL A 152 1.79 -10.94 -0.14
N TYR A 153 2.93 -10.39 0.22
CA TYR A 153 3.21 -9.83 1.54
C TYR A 153 3.41 -8.32 1.41
N VAL A 154 2.72 -7.59 2.27
CA VAL A 154 2.86 -6.13 2.41
C VAL A 154 3.51 -5.86 3.76
N GLY A 155 4.69 -5.25 3.78
CA GLY A 155 5.38 -4.84 4.99
C GLY A 155 5.27 -3.33 5.22
N LEU A 156 5.19 -2.92 6.47
CA LEU A 156 5.24 -1.53 6.89
C LEU A 156 6.10 -1.41 8.13
N ALA A 157 7.10 -0.53 8.08
CA ALA A 157 7.95 -0.16 9.20
C ALA A 157 7.73 1.31 9.55
N SER A 158 7.46 1.61 10.83
CA SER A 158 7.30 2.96 11.37
C SER A 158 8.13 3.12 12.65
N PRO A 159 8.14 4.31 13.29
CA PRO A 159 8.75 4.47 14.62
C PRO A 159 8.17 3.54 15.68
N ASP A 160 6.91 3.13 15.54
CA ASP A 160 6.19 2.32 16.53
C ASP A 160 6.40 0.81 16.35
N GLY A 161 6.97 0.38 15.23
CA GLY A 161 7.25 -1.04 14.95
C GLY A 161 7.18 -1.42 13.48
N THR A 162 7.26 -2.72 13.24
CA THR A 162 7.19 -3.31 11.89
C THR A 162 6.09 -4.36 11.83
N TRP A 163 5.21 -4.23 10.85
CA TRP A 163 4.07 -5.12 10.61
C TRP A 163 4.13 -5.72 9.22
N CYS A 164 3.46 -6.85 9.07
CA CYS A 164 3.27 -7.49 7.78
C CYS A 164 1.83 -7.98 7.63
N ARG A 165 1.29 -7.84 6.43
CA ARG A 165 0.00 -8.40 6.04
C ARG A 165 0.21 -9.39 4.90
N LYS A 166 -0.16 -10.65 5.14
CA LYS A 166 -0.25 -11.68 4.11
C LYS A 166 -1.56 -11.51 3.33
N LEU A 167 -1.48 -11.55 2.01
CA LEU A 167 -2.61 -11.50 1.09
C LEU A 167 -2.65 -12.78 0.25
N GLU A 168 -3.82 -13.37 0.15
CA GLU A 168 -4.11 -14.50 -0.72
C GLU A 168 -5.12 -14.05 -1.78
N LEU A 169 -4.61 -13.36 -2.81
CA LEU A 169 -5.44 -12.72 -3.83
C LEU A 169 -6.02 -13.71 -4.84
N GLY A 170 -5.57 -14.98 -4.79
CA GLY A 170 -5.97 -16.01 -5.73
C GLY A 170 -5.41 -15.80 -7.14
N LYS A 171 -5.65 -16.78 -8.02
CA LYS A 171 -5.18 -16.73 -9.40
C LYS A 171 -5.96 -15.68 -10.19
N ARG A 172 -5.31 -14.58 -10.53
CA ARG A 172 -5.83 -13.44 -11.31
C ARG A 172 -4.83 -13.04 -12.37
N ARG A 173 -5.24 -12.17 -13.28
CA ARG A 173 -4.31 -11.53 -14.22
C ARG A 173 -3.26 -10.74 -13.43
N ARG A 174 -2.03 -10.72 -13.94
CA ARG A 174 -0.87 -10.08 -13.32
C ARG A 174 -1.13 -8.61 -12.94
N ASP A 175 -1.68 -7.83 -13.87
CA ASP A 175 -2.03 -6.42 -13.63
C ASP A 175 -3.00 -6.25 -12.45
N ARG A 176 -3.97 -7.16 -12.32
CA ARG A 176 -4.95 -7.11 -11.22
C ARG A 176 -4.32 -7.46 -9.86
N ILE A 177 -3.36 -8.40 -9.84
CA ILE A 177 -2.63 -8.72 -8.61
C ILE A 177 -1.78 -7.50 -8.19
N GLN A 178 -1.09 -6.86 -9.14
CA GLN A 178 -0.29 -5.67 -8.89
C GLN A 178 -1.14 -4.51 -8.34
N ASP A 179 -2.30 -4.24 -8.97
CA ASP A 179 -3.23 -3.20 -8.52
C ASP A 179 -3.77 -3.46 -7.11
N LEU A 180 -4.18 -4.71 -6.84
CA LEU A 180 -4.68 -5.09 -5.52
C LEU A 180 -3.60 -4.99 -4.46
N ALA A 181 -2.39 -5.46 -4.75
CA ALA A 181 -1.24 -5.36 -3.86
C ALA A 181 -0.91 -3.90 -3.51
N ALA A 182 -0.89 -3.01 -4.50
CA ALA A 182 -0.68 -1.58 -4.29
C ALA A 182 -1.81 -0.95 -3.46
N ASN A 183 -3.08 -1.32 -3.72
CA ASN A 183 -4.21 -0.85 -2.91
C ASN A 183 -4.10 -1.27 -1.44
N HIS A 184 -3.74 -2.54 -1.19
CA HIS A 184 -3.52 -3.02 0.18
C HIS A 184 -2.32 -2.35 0.87
N ALA A 185 -1.27 -2.01 0.12
CA ALA A 185 -0.14 -1.27 0.64
C ALA A 185 -0.56 0.15 1.09
N TYR A 186 -1.31 0.87 0.26
CA TYR A 186 -1.86 2.17 0.64
C TYR A 186 -2.88 2.09 1.78
N ASP A 187 -3.71 1.05 1.85
CA ASP A 187 -4.61 0.86 2.98
C ASP A 187 -3.84 0.59 4.29
N MET A 188 -2.77 -0.19 4.23
CA MET A 188 -1.92 -0.42 5.39
C MET A 188 -1.22 0.87 5.84
N LEU A 189 -0.75 1.71 4.91
CA LEU A 189 -0.20 3.03 5.20
C LEU A 189 -1.24 3.94 5.86
N ARG A 190 -2.46 4.03 5.30
CA ARG A 190 -3.56 4.81 5.86
C ARG A 190 -3.88 4.36 7.29
N ARG A 191 -4.04 3.06 7.52
CA ARG A 191 -4.34 2.51 8.84
C ARG A 191 -3.27 2.86 9.87
N CYS A 192 -2.01 2.73 9.52
CA CYS A 192 -0.90 3.18 10.37
C CYS A 192 -1.01 4.68 10.71
N LEU A 193 -1.29 5.51 9.72
CA LEU A 193 -1.39 6.96 9.90
C LEU A 193 -2.60 7.38 10.76
N THR A 194 -3.69 6.62 10.72
CA THR A 194 -4.93 6.91 11.45
C THR A 194 -5.07 6.13 12.77
N GLY A 195 -4.08 5.32 13.15
CA GLY A 195 -4.12 4.50 14.36
C GLY A 195 -5.13 3.35 14.30
N LEU A 196 -5.54 2.95 13.11
CA LEU A 196 -6.41 1.79 12.90
C LEU A 196 -5.60 0.48 12.88
N PRO A 197 -6.17 -0.64 13.36
CA PRO A 197 -5.52 -1.95 13.35
C PRO A 197 -5.32 -2.52 11.94
#